data_8f4f4e5f8447683e16547eb9e7b90450
#
_entry.id   8f4f4e5f8447683e16547eb9e7b90450
#
_cell.length_a   1.000
_cell.length_b   1.000
_cell.length_c   1.000
_cell.angle_alpha   90.00
_cell.angle_beta   90.00
_cell.angle_gamma   90.00
#
_symmetry.space_group_name_H-M   'P 1'
#
loop_
_entity.id
_entity.type
_entity.pdbx_description
1 polymer ?
#
loop_
_entity_poly.entity_id
_entity_poly.type
_entity_poly.pdbx_seq_one_letter_code
_entity_poly.pdbx_strand_id
1 'polypeptide(L)'
;IPEVFDGIITVKGVVRIPGEKAKVAVESYDDRIDPVGACVGMKGSRIHGIVRELRSENIDVINYTTNQQLFIQRALSPAKISNMVMNEERRHVDVYLPADQVSLAIGRGGNNIRLASRLTEYEIDVYREDVVHEEDVELMEFADEIEGWVIEQLRKSGYDTAKSILNAEIEDVARRADLEVETIEEVLRVLKKEFEDQ
;
A
#
# COMPACT_ATOMS: atom_id res chain seq x y z
N ILE A 1 -15.91 7.04 -29.02
CA ILE A 1 -16.29 5.76 -28.35
C ILE A 1 -17.80 5.61 -28.56
N PRO A 2 -18.24 4.64 -29.39
CA PRO A 2 -19.66 4.43 -29.69
C PRO A 2 -20.51 4.22 -28.45
N GLU A 3 -20.07 3.38 -27.54
CA GLU A 3 -20.83 3.00 -26.33
C GLU A 3 -21.04 4.20 -25.38
N VAL A 4 -20.15 5.19 -25.41
CA VAL A 4 -20.34 6.45 -24.68
C VAL A 4 -21.36 7.34 -25.43
N PHE A 5 -21.28 7.39 -26.75
CA PHE A 5 -22.21 8.15 -27.57
C PHE A 5 -23.65 7.61 -27.46
N ASP A 6 -23.79 6.28 -27.41
CA ASP A 6 -25.08 5.60 -27.29
C ASP A 6 -25.63 5.60 -25.86
N GLY A 7 -24.90 6.16 -24.90
CA GLY A 7 -25.29 6.25 -23.49
C GLY A 7 -25.21 4.95 -22.70
N ILE A 8 -24.58 3.92 -23.26
CA ILE A 8 -24.36 2.63 -22.58
C ILE A 8 -23.27 2.76 -21.51
N ILE A 9 -22.24 3.55 -21.81
CA ILE A 9 -21.16 3.89 -20.90
C ILE A 9 -21.26 5.36 -20.54
N THR A 10 -21.20 5.65 -19.24
CA THR A 10 -21.21 7.01 -18.70
C THR A 10 -19.84 7.37 -18.15
N VAL A 11 -19.36 8.57 -18.47
CA VAL A 11 -18.18 9.17 -17.85
C VAL A 11 -18.58 9.79 -16.53
N LYS A 12 -18.09 9.24 -15.42
CA LYS A 12 -18.41 9.66 -14.05
C LYS A 12 -17.50 10.75 -13.53
N GLY A 13 -16.28 10.82 -14.03
CA GLY A 13 -15.31 11.83 -13.62
C GLY A 13 -14.12 11.91 -14.57
N VAL A 14 -13.57 13.09 -14.70
CA VAL A 14 -12.37 13.37 -15.52
C VAL A 14 -11.48 14.33 -14.76
N VAL A 15 -10.22 13.96 -14.59
CA VAL A 15 -9.17 14.82 -14.05
C VAL A 15 -7.97 14.80 -14.98
N ARG A 16 -7.35 15.96 -15.20
CA ARG A 16 -6.30 16.12 -16.19
C ARG A 16 -5.17 17.02 -15.71
N ILE A 17 -3.98 16.72 -16.17
CA ILE A 17 -2.84 17.62 -16.30
C ILE A 17 -2.60 17.73 -17.82
N PRO A 18 -3.08 18.81 -18.47
CA PRO A 18 -3.09 18.92 -19.93
C PRO A 18 -1.71 18.68 -20.53
N GLY A 19 -1.67 17.83 -21.55
CA GLY A 19 -0.43 17.47 -22.26
C GLY A 19 0.45 16.44 -21.55
N GLU A 20 0.08 16.01 -20.35
CA GLU A 20 0.85 15.02 -19.57
C GLU A 20 0.05 13.76 -19.29
N LYS A 21 -0.99 13.87 -18.46
CA LYS A 21 -1.75 12.71 -17.99
C LYS A 21 -3.19 13.07 -17.65
N ALA A 22 -4.10 12.12 -17.91
CA ALA A 22 -5.49 12.18 -17.48
C ALA A 22 -5.92 10.87 -16.82
N LYS A 23 -6.91 10.97 -15.94
CA LYS A 23 -7.66 9.83 -15.41
C LYS A 23 -9.14 10.04 -15.66
N VAL A 24 -9.80 9.02 -16.21
CA VAL A 24 -11.21 9.06 -16.59
C VAL A 24 -11.92 7.88 -15.94
N ALA A 25 -12.89 8.17 -15.08
CA ALA A 25 -13.73 7.16 -14.46
C ALA A 25 -14.97 6.91 -15.33
N VAL A 26 -15.21 5.66 -15.69
CA VAL A 26 -16.33 5.22 -16.54
C VAL A 26 -17.13 4.13 -15.87
N GLU A 27 -18.43 4.08 -16.16
CA GLU A 27 -19.36 3.07 -15.66
C GLU A 27 -20.24 2.59 -16.81
N SER A 28 -20.57 1.31 -16.85
CA SER A 28 -21.57 0.75 -17.74
C SER A 28 -22.84 0.42 -16.97
N TYR A 29 -24.00 0.69 -17.57
CA TYR A 29 -25.31 0.24 -17.06
C TYR A 29 -25.67 -1.17 -17.52
N ASP A 30 -24.89 -1.76 -18.43
CA ASP A 30 -25.03 -3.13 -18.89
C ASP A 30 -23.88 -3.98 -18.33
N ASP A 31 -24.20 -4.92 -17.44
CA ASP A 31 -23.21 -5.79 -16.76
C ASP A 31 -22.42 -6.69 -17.74
N ARG A 32 -22.92 -6.84 -18.98
CA ARG A 32 -22.23 -7.60 -20.02
C ARG A 32 -21.12 -6.81 -20.73
N ILE A 33 -21.05 -5.50 -20.49
CA ILE A 33 -20.09 -4.63 -21.13
C ILE A 33 -19.02 -4.20 -20.11
N ASP A 34 -17.77 -4.55 -20.42
CA ASP A 34 -16.62 -3.98 -19.72
C ASP A 34 -16.40 -2.52 -20.16
N PRO A 35 -16.67 -1.52 -19.30
CA PRO A 35 -16.59 -0.13 -19.69
C PRO A 35 -15.16 0.30 -19.99
N VAL A 36 -14.17 -0.25 -19.31
CA VAL A 36 -12.75 0.06 -19.53
C VAL A 36 -12.28 -0.53 -20.86
N GLY A 37 -12.55 -1.81 -21.08
CA GLY A 37 -12.19 -2.50 -22.31
C GLY A 37 -12.82 -1.87 -23.55
N ALA A 38 -14.08 -1.44 -23.46
CA ALA A 38 -14.78 -0.75 -24.56
C ALA A 38 -14.17 0.63 -24.86
N CYS A 39 -13.76 1.39 -23.82
CA CYS A 39 -13.12 2.69 -24.02
C CYS A 39 -11.69 2.56 -24.54
N VAL A 40 -10.92 1.60 -24.06
CA VAL A 40 -9.53 1.37 -24.48
C VAL A 40 -9.45 0.79 -25.89
N GLY A 41 -10.34 -0.18 -26.18
CA GLY A 41 -10.36 -0.90 -27.45
C GLY A 41 -9.25 -1.96 -27.55
N MET A 42 -9.35 -2.82 -28.56
CA MET A 42 -8.33 -3.86 -28.76
C MET A 42 -6.93 -3.25 -28.93
N LYS A 43 -5.98 -3.67 -28.10
CA LYS A 43 -4.59 -3.15 -28.09
C LYS A 43 -4.51 -1.63 -28.01
N GLY A 44 -5.49 -0.99 -27.35
CA GLY A 44 -5.52 0.46 -27.20
C GLY A 44 -5.97 1.23 -28.44
N SER A 45 -6.58 0.57 -29.44
CA SER A 45 -6.91 1.17 -30.73
C SER A 45 -7.79 2.41 -30.65
N ARG A 46 -8.69 2.47 -29.66
CA ARG A 46 -9.59 3.61 -29.46
C ARG A 46 -8.92 4.71 -28.64
N ILE A 47 -8.33 4.35 -27.49
CA ILE A 47 -7.75 5.33 -26.58
C ILE A 47 -6.53 6.03 -27.20
N HIS A 48 -5.69 5.34 -27.99
CA HIS A 48 -4.55 5.93 -28.68
C HIS A 48 -4.96 7.04 -29.68
N GLY A 49 -6.14 6.92 -30.28
CA GLY A 49 -6.70 7.98 -31.11
C GLY A 49 -6.92 9.28 -30.33
N ILE A 50 -7.54 9.16 -29.17
CA ILE A 50 -7.81 10.28 -28.25
C ILE A 50 -6.51 10.87 -27.70
N VAL A 51 -5.56 10.00 -27.27
CA VAL A 51 -4.23 10.43 -26.79
C VAL A 51 -3.51 11.29 -27.81
N ARG A 52 -3.58 10.92 -29.11
CA ARG A 52 -2.96 11.71 -30.18
C ARG A 52 -3.63 13.07 -30.38
N GLU A 53 -4.96 13.12 -30.32
CA GLU A 53 -5.70 14.41 -30.42
C GLU A 53 -5.36 15.34 -29.25
N LEU A 54 -5.11 14.80 -28.07
CA LEU A 54 -4.71 15.54 -26.86
C LEU A 54 -3.20 15.78 -26.76
N ARG A 55 -2.47 15.72 -27.87
CA ARG A 55 -1.02 16.00 -27.95
C ARG A 55 -0.19 15.10 -27.04
N SER A 56 -0.45 13.79 -27.10
CA SER A 56 0.24 12.75 -26.32
C SER A 56 -0.04 12.76 -24.81
N GLU A 57 -1.18 13.29 -24.39
CA GLU A 57 -1.66 13.18 -23.03
C GLU A 57 -2.02 11.71 -22.73
N ASN A 58 -1.33 11.10 -21.77
CA ASN A 58 -1.57 9.70 -21.40
C ASN A 58 -2.87 9.57 -20.61
N ILE A 59 -3.76 8.66 -21.01
CA ILE A 59 -5.10 8.52 -20.42
C ILE A 59 -5.25 7.18 -19.73
N ASP A 60 -5.45 7.21 -18.41
CA ASP A 60 -5.87 6.04 -17.62
C ASP A 60 -7.40 6.00 -17.57
N VAL A 61 -7.99 4.91 -18.07
CA VAL A 61 -9.43 4.65 -17.96
C VAL A 61 -9.68 3.75 -16.78
N ILE A 62 -10.57 4.17 -15.89
CA ILE A 62 -10.80 3.55 -14.58
C ILE A 62 -12.28 3.14 -14.49
N ASN A 63 -12.53 1.88 -14.09
CA ASN A 63 -13.88 1.43 -13.83
C ASN A 63 -14.39 2.06 -12.52
N TYR A 64 -15.41 2.90 -12.63
CA TYR A 64 -16.04 3.58 -11.49
C TYR A 64 -16.72 2.57 -10.55
N THR A 65 -16.75 2.89 -9.28
CA THR A 65 -17.51 2.16 -8.26
C THR A 65 -17.86 3.11 -7.11
N THR A 66 -18.97 2.84 -6.44
CA THR A 66 -19.37 3.55 -5.22
C THR A 66 -18.59 3.11 -3.99
N ASN A 67 -17.93 1.95 -4.05
CA ASN A 67 -17.01 1.50 -3.01
C ASN A 67 -15.73 2.32 -3.07
N GLN A 68 -15.53 3.20 -2.09
CA GLN A 68 -14.43 4.18 -2.08
C GLN A 68 -13.05 3.51 -2.02
N GLN A 69 -12.87 2.45 -1.22
CA GLN A 69 -11.60 1.73 -1.16
C GLN A 69 -11.22 1.16 -2.52
N LEU A 70 -12.16 0.49 -3.17
CA LEU A 70 -11.95 -0.09 -4.50
C LEU A 70 -11.72 0.99 -5.56
N PHE A 71 -12.39 2.15 -5.44
CA PHE A 71 -12.20 3.26 -6.36
C PHE A 71 -10.81 3.88 -6.23
N ILE A 72 -10.32 4.09 -5.01
CA ILE A 72 -8.97 4.59 -4.72
C ILE A 72 -7.92 3.59 -5.24
N GLN A 73 -8.12 2.29 -4.96
CA GLN A 73 -7.23 1.25 -5.47
C GLN A 73 -7.12 1.26 -7.00
N ARG A 74 -8.24 1.37 -7.69
CA ARG A 74 -8.28 1.47 -9.17
C ARG A 74 -7.65 2.77 -9.67
N ALA A 75 -7.87 3.88 -8.96
CA ALA A 75 -7.33 5.18 -9.33
C ALA A 75 -5.80 5.26 -9.20
N LEU A 76 -5.20 4.49 -8.28
CA LEU A 76 -3.75 4.39 -8.11
C LEU A 76 -3.07 3.41 -9.08
N SER A 77 -3.84 2.71 -9.93
CA SER A 77 -3.26 1.85 -10.98
C SER A 77 -2.15 2.60 -11.74
N PRO A 78 -1.05 1.91 -12.12
CA PRO A 78 -0.81 0.46 -12.08
C PRO A 78 -0.25 -0.07 -10.75
N ALA A 79 -0.09 0.76 -9.72
CA ALA A 79 0.42 0.32 -8.43
C ALA A 79 -0.48 -0.72 -7.76
N LYS A 80 0.14 -1.71 -7.13
CA LYS A 80 -0.56 -2.73 -6.33
C LYS A 80 -0.49 -2.33 -4.87
N ILE A 81 -1.66 -2.20 -4.25
CA ILE A 81 -1.81 -1.80 -2.86
C ILE A 81 -1.91 -3.05 -1.99
N SER A 82 -1.16 -3.11 -0.89
CA SER A 82 -1.25 -4.17 0.10
C SER A 82 -2.35 -3.91 1.13
N ASN A 83 -2.35 -2.70 1.69
CA ASN A 83 -3.31 -2.31 2.71
C ASN A 83 -3.69 -0.82 2.58
N MET A 84 -4.81 -0.46 3.19
CA MET A 84 -5.36 0.88 3.13
C MET A 84 -6.13 1.20 4.41
N VAL A 85 -5.83 2.33 5.03
CA VAL A 85 -6.53 2.83 6.22
C VAL A 85 -7.24 4.13 5.86
N MET A 86 -8.57 4.12 5.91
CA MET A 86 -9.41 5.24 5.51
C MET A 86 -9.90 6.05 6.71
N ASN A 87 -9.87 7.38 6.58
CA ASN A 87 -10.54 8.31 7.46
C ASN A 87 -11.61 9.07 6.66
N GLU A 88 -12.84 8.59 6.73
CA GLU A 88 -13.97 9.15 5.95
C GLU A 88 -14.31 10.58 6.35
N GLU A 89 -14.21 10.93 7.65
CA GLU A 89 -14.52 12.25 8.15
C GLU A 89 -13.60 13.33 7.57
N ARG A 90 -12.31 12.99 7.41
CA ARG A 90 -11.28 13.87 6.86
C ARG A 90 -11.08 13.72 5.35
N ARG A 91 -11.76 12.76 4.74
CA ARG A 91 -11.51 12.32 3.35
C ARG A 91 -10.02 12.09 3.09
N HIS A 92 -9.40 11.34 3.98
CA HIS A 92 -7.98 11.02 3.96
C HIS A 92 -7.79 9.51 3.94
N VAL A 93 -6.74 9.04 3.28
CA VAL A 93 -6.40 7.62 3.22
C VAL A 93 -4.90 7.42 3.24
N ASP A 94 -4.45 6.56 4.14
CA ASP A 94 -3.10 6.03 4.18
C ASP A 94 -3.04 4.74 3.37
N VAL A 95 -2.17 4.69 2.38
CA VAL A 95 -2.03 3.56 1.46
C VAL A 95 -0.65 2.94 1.65
N TYR A 96 -0.64 1.65 1.97
CA TYR A 96 0.57 0.86 2.21
C TYR A 96 0.88 -0.02 1.00
N LEU A 97 2.12 0.03 0.52
CA LEU A 97 2.56 -0.67 -0.69
C LEU A 97 3.96 -1.25 -0.52
N PRO A 98 4.27 -2.36 -1.21
CA PRO A 98 5.64 -2.83 -1.35
C PRO A 98 6.57 -1.74 -1.92
N ALA A 99 7.83 -1.74 -1.53
CA ALA A 99 8.79 -0.69 -1.90
C ALA A 99 8.89 -0.43 -3.41
N ASP A 100 8.80 -1.49 -4.23
CA ASP A 100 8.82 -1.43 -5.69
C ASP A 100 7.56 -0.78 -6.31
N GLN A 101 6.43 -0.75 -5.57
CA GLN A 101 5.16 -0.19 -6.02
C GLN A 101 5.00 1.31 -5.70
N VAL A 102 5.76 1.83 -4.73
CA VAL A 102 5.66 3.24 -4.28
C VAL A 102 5.89 4.21 -5.44
N SER A 103 6.93 3.99 -6.24
CA SER A 103 7.22 4.85 -7.40
C SER A 103 6.12 4.83 -8.45
N LEU A 104 5.43 3.69 -8.61
CA LEU A 104 4.29 3.55 -9.52
C LEU A 104 3.07 4.31 -9.01
N ALA A 105 2.79 4.24 -7.69
CA ALA A 105 1.69 4.97 -7.07
C ALA A 105 1.86 6.49 -7.19
N ILE A 106 3.06 6.99 -6.92
CA ILE A 106 3.39 8.42 -7.03
C ILE A 106 3.37 8.85 -8.51
N GLY A 107 4.01 8.08 -9.36
CA GLY A 107 4.17 8.38 -10.79
C GLY A 107 5.16 9.51 -11.07
N ARG A 108 5.43 9.75 -12.35
CA ARG A 108 6.34 10.81 -12.79
C ARG A 108 5.84 12.17 -12.31
N GLY A 109 6.69 12.90 -11.60
CA GLY A 109 6.35 14.24 -11.07
C GLY A 109 5.18 14.27 -10.08
N GLY A 110 4.82 13.12 -9.48
CA GLY A 110 3.67 13.01 -8.60
C GLY A 110 2.31 13.02 -9.32
N ASN A 111 2.30 12.89 -10.64
CA ASN A 111 1.08 13.05 -11.44
C ASN A 111 0.05 11.95 -11.17
N ASN A 112 0.50 10.71 -10.89
CA ASN A 112 -0.42 9.60 -10.68
C ASN A 112 -1.22 9.77 -9.37
N ILE A 113 -0.53 10.00 -8.26
CA ILE A 113 -1.17 10.19 -6.96
C ILE A 113 -2.02 11.47 -6.92
N ARG A 114 -1.52 12.57 -7.50
CA ARG A 114 -2.26 13.84 -7.57
C ARG A 114 -3.58 13.71 -8.34
N LEU A 115 -3.57 13.01 -9.47
CA LEU A 115 -4.78 12.77 -10.24
C LEU A 115 -5.71 11.77 -9.55
N ALA A 116 -5.17 10.72 -8.91
CA ALA A 116 -5.96 9.78 -8.12
C ALA A 116 -6.69 10.51 -6.98
N SER A 117 -5.98 11.34 -6.21
CA SER A 117 -6.54 12.15 -5.14
C SER A 117 -7.67 13.07 -5.64
N ARG A 118 -7.45 13.78 -6.75
CA ARG A 118 -8.47 14.65 -7.34
C ARG A 118 -9.69 13.90 -7.87
N LEU A 119 -9.50 12.70 -8.43
CA LEU A 119 -10.59 11.92 -9.01
C LEU A 119 -11.46 11.28 -7.92
N THR A 120 -10.86 10.84 -6.84
CA THR A 120 -11.55 10.16 -5.73
C THR A 120 -12.04 11.12 -4.65
N GLU A 121 -11.55 12.37 -4.68
CA GLU A 121 -11.80 13.41 -3.67
C GLU A 121 -11.30 13.02 -2.27
N TYR A 122 -10.24 12.18 -2.22
CA TYR A 122 -9.53 11.82 -1.01
C TYR A 122 -8.10 12.34 -1.06
N GLU A 123 -7.59 12.83 0.06
CA GLU A 123 -6.17 13.04 0.25
C GLU A 123 -5.50 11.69 0.44
N ILE A 124 -4.49 11.37 -0.39
CA ILE A 124 -3.86 10.05 -0.42
C ILE A 124 -2.41 10.19 0.01
N ASP A 125 -2.05 9.56 1.12
CA ASP A 125 -0.69 9.40 1.56
C ASP A 125 -0.18 7.99 1.30
N VAL A 126 1.07 7.87 0.85
CA VAL A 126 1.67 6.61 0.44
C VAL A 126 2.82 6.25 1.36
N TYR A 127 2.74 5.05 1.93
CA TYR A 127 3.73 4.49 2.84
C TYR A 127 4.29 3.18 2.30
N ARG A 128 5.57 2.92 2.60
CA ARG A 128 6.15 1.60 2.33
C ARG A 128 5.64 0.61 3.36
N GLU A 129 5.35 -0.60 2.90
CA GLU A 129 4.91 -1.70 3.76
C GLU A 129 5.99 -2.10 4.78
N ASP A 130 7.28 -1.99 4.39
CA ASP A 130 8.43 -2.28 5.25
C ASP A 130 8.57 -1.29 6.44
N VAL A 131 7.77 -0.22 6.44
CA VAL A 131 7.65 0.78 7.53
C VAL A 131 6.37 0.56 8.35
N VAL A 132 5.61 -0.50 8.09
CA VAL A 132 4.68 -0.96 9.12
C VAL A 132 5.54 -1.30 10.33
N HIS A 133 5.56 -0.39 11.29
CA HIS A 133 5.94 -0.72 12.65
C HIS A 133 5.02 -1.86 13.07
N GLU A 134 5.42 -3.08 12.84
CA GLU A 134 5.13 -4.09 13.84
C GLU A 134 5.67 -3.46 15.11
N GLU A 135 4.81 -3.16 16.06
CA GLU A 135 5.23 -2.58 17.32
C GLU A 135 6.32 -3.47 17.89
N ASP A 136 7.54 -2.92 17.92
CA ASP A 136 8.67 -3.63 18.49
C ASP A 136 8.46 -3.53 20.00
N VAL A 137 8.18 -4.65 20.61
CA VAL A 137 7.82 -4.72 22.03
C VAL A 137 9.11 -4.63 22.85
N GLU A 138 9.16 -3.73 23.82
CA GLU A 138 10.29 -3.64 24.73
C GLU A 138 10.41 -4.92 25.58
N LEU A 139 11.63 -5.43 25.77
CA LEU A 139 11.87 -6.62 26.56
C LEU A 139 11.32 -6.54 28.00
N MET A 140 11.17 -5.34 28.52
CA MET A 140 10.59 -5.10 29.84
C MET A 140 9.11 -5.53 29.94
N GLU A 141 8.40 -5.57 28.85
CA GLU A 141 6.99 -6.04 28.84
C GLU A 141 6.87 -7.53 29.06
N PHE A 142 7.96 -8.29 28.87
CA PHE A 142 8.04 -9.72 29.12
C PHE A 142 8.60 -10.06 30.51
N ALA A 143 8.65 -9.09 31.43
CA ALA A 143 9.21 -9.29 32.78
C ALA A 143 8.45 -10.33 33.65
N ASP A 144 7.22 -10.66 33.26
CA ASP A 144 6.42 -11.71 33.91
C ASP A 144 6.75 -13.12 33.38
N GLU A 145 7.34 -13.24 32.19
CA GLU A 145 7.65 -14.51 31.53
C GLU A 145 9.16 -14.79 31.42
N ILE A 146 9.99 -13.72 31.40
CA ILE A 146 11.46 -13.80 31.32
C ILE A 146 12.06 -13.30 32.65
N GLU A 147 13.03 -14.00 33.19
CA GLU A 147 13.69 -13.61 34.43
C GLU A 147 14.37 -12.22 34.28
N GLY A 148 14.08 -11.32 35.24
CA GLY A 148 14.50 -9.93 35.17
C GLY A 148 16.02 -9.71 35.00
N TRP A 149 16.86 -10.60 35.54
CA TRP A 149 18.31 -10.52 35.36
C TRP A 149 18.74 -10.85 33.94
N VAL A 150 18.01 -11.73 33.22
CA VAL A 150 18.25 -12.04 31.80
C VAL A 150 17.92 -10.84 30.94
N ILE A 151 16.78 -10.19 31.19
CA ILE A 151 16.38 -8.95 30.50
C ILE A 151 17.44 -7.87 30.71
N GLU A 152 17.95 -7.72 31.95
CA GLU A 152 18.98 -6.71 32.25
C GLU A 152 20.29 -6.98 31.52
N GLN A 153 20.72 -8.24 31.39
CA GLN A 153 21.92 -8.60 30.63
C GLN A 153 21.77 -8.37 29.12
N LEU A 154 20.61 -8.73 28.57
CA LEU A 154 20.31 -8.47 27.17
C LEU A 154 20.33 -6.96 26.84
N ARG A 155 19.69 -6.15 27.68
CA ARG A 155 19.69 -4.69 27.52
C ARG A 155 21.09 -4.08 27.65
N LYS A 156 21.90 -4.52 28.60
CA LYS A 156 23.31 -4.08 28.74
C LYS A 156 24.14 -4.37 27.48
N SER A 157 23.74 -5.42 26.74
CA SER A 157 24.41 -5.85 25.51
C SER A 157 23.84 -5.19 24.25
N GLY A 158 22.87 -4.28 24.40
CA GLY A 158 22.27 -3.51 23.31
C GLY A 158 21.05 -4.14 22.67
N TYR A 159 20.44 -5.13 23.33
CA TYR A 159 19.18 -5.74 22.92
C TYR A 159 18.04 -5.20 23.80
N ASP A 160 17.39 -4.12 23.38
CA ASP A 160 16.32 -3.46 24.15
C ASP A 160 14.93 -3.97 23.79
N THR A 161 14.76 -4.60 22.61
CA THR A 161 13.48 -4.95 22.03
C THR A 161 13.44 -6.42 21.61
N ALA A 162 12.22 -6.99 21.55
CA ALA A 162 11.99 -8.38 21.14
C ALA A 162 12.54 -8.68 19.75
N LYS A 163 12.34 -7.77 18.77
CA LYS A 163 12.84 -7.94 17.41
C LYS A 163 14.36 -7.86 17.30
N SER A 164 15.00 -7.11 18.16
CA SER A 164 16.47 -7.05 18.17
C SER A 164 17.08 -8.42 18.46
N ILE A 165 16.39 -9.26 19.24
CA ILE A 165 16.81 -10.64 19.54
C ILE A 165 16.33 -11.61 18.48
N LEU A 166 15.08 -11.49 18.01
CA LEU A 166 14.50 -12.38 16.99
C LEU A 166 15.26 -12.33 15.65
N ASN A 167 15.85 -11.18 15.32
CA ASN A 167 16.61 -10.96 14.08
C ASN A 167 18.11 -11.27 14.22
N ALA A 168 18.61 -11.59 15.42
CA ALA A 168 20.01 -11.88 15.67
C ALA A 168 20.29 -13.40 15.68
N GLU A 169 21.53 -13.80 15.41
CA GLU A 169 21.95 -15.20 15.60
C GLU A 169 22.08 -15.54 17.08
N ILE A 170 21.53 -16.68 17.47
CA ILE A 170 21.45 -17.13 18.88
C ILE A 170 22.83 -17.12 19.56
N GLU A 171 23.86 -17.64 18.85
CA GLU A 171 25.21 -17.72 19.37
C GLU A 171 25.84 -16.33 19.56
N ASP A 172 25.48 -15.34 18.71
CA ASP A 172 25.96 -13.96 18.85
C ASP A 172 25.31 -13.27 20.03
N VAL A 173 24.00 -13.47 20.24
CA VAL A 173 23.28 -12.92 21.40
C VAL A 173 23.83 -13.51 22.69
N ALA A 174 23.96 -14.84 22.76
CA ALA A 174 24.49 -15.55 23.93
C ALA A 174 25.91 -15.04 24.31
N ARG A 175 26.77 -14.94 23.32
CA ARG A 175 28.16 -14.45 23.53
C ARG A 175 28.22 -13.00 23.99
N ARG A 176 27.38 -12.11 23.42
CA ARG A 176 27.38 -10.67 23.77
C ARG A 176 26.74 -10.39 25.11
N ALA A 177 25.69 -11.13 25.44
CA ALA A 177 24.97 -10.97 26.68
C ALA A 177 25.60 -11.76 27.85
N ASP A 178 26.66 -12.55 27.59
CA ASP A 178 27.30 -13.45 28.56
C ASP A 178 26.27 -14.42 29.20
N LEU A 179 25.43 -14.99 28.33
CA LEU A 179 24.35 -15.93 28.68
C LEU A 179 24.56 -17.27 27.98
N GLU A 180 24.01 -18.33 28.56
CA GLU A 180 24.02 -19.65 27.95
C GLU A 180 23.05 -19.70 26.75
N VAL A 181 23.36 -20.51 25.73
CA VAL A 181 22.55 -20.65 24.52
C VAL A 181 21.14 -21.13 24.88
N GLU A 182 21.02 -22.05 25.81
CA GLU A 182 19.74 -22.59 26.29
C GLU A 182 18.85 -21.47 26.87
N THR A 183 19.43 -20.51 27.57
CA THR A 183 18.71 -19.35 28.12
C THR A 183 18.16 -18.47 26.97
N ILE A 184 18.94 -18.24 25.92
CA ILE A 184 18.48 -17.48 24.75
C ILE A 184 17.39 -18.22 23.98
N GLU A 185 17.47 -19.55 23.87
CA GLU A 185 16.42 -20.37 23.26
C GLU A 185 15.09 -20.29 24.04
N GLU A 186 15.12 -20.22 25.36
CA GLU A 186 13.93 -20.02 26.20
C GLU A 186 13.34 -18.62 25.97
N VAL A 187 14.17 -17.57 25.95
CA VAL A 187 13.75 -16.22 25.62
C VAL A 187 13.09 -16.18 24.25
N LEU A 188 13.72 -16.76 23.23
CA LEU A 188 13.16 -16.79 21.87
C LEU A 188 11.83 -17.55 21.81
N ARG A 189 11.62 -18.56 22.62
CA ARG A 189 10.36 -19.30 22.68
C ARG A 189 9.23 -18.43 23.23
N VAL A 190 9.52 -17.63 24.26
CA VAL A 190 8.57 -16.68 24.84
C VAL A 190 8.23 -15.59 23.82
N LEU A 191 9.25 -14.97 23.23
CA LEU A 191 9.06 -13.91 22.26
C LEU A 191 8.27 -14.37 21.02
N LYS A 192 8.58 -15.53 20.44
CA LYS A 192 7.86 -16.08 19.28
C LYS A 192 6.39 -16.35 19.54
N LYS A 193 6.05 -16.82 20.74
CA LYS A 193 4.67 -17.11 21.11
C LYS A 193 3.79 -15.86 21.05
N GLU A 194 4.31 -14.71 21.49
CA GLU A 194 3.57 -13.44 21.45
C GLU A 194 3.32 -12.94 20.01
N PHE A 195 4.26 -13.19 19.09
CA PHE A 195 4.14 -12.79 17.68
C PHE A 195 3.40 -13.82 16.80
N GLU A 196 3.17 -15.07 17.27
CA GLU A 196 2.37 -16.07 16.54
C GLU A 196 0.88 -15.99 16.90
N ASP A 197 0.50 -15.35 18.02
CA ASP A 197 -0.89 -15.22 18.49
C ASP A 197 -1.57 -13.90 18.03
N GLN A 198 -0.90 -13.06 17.21
CA GLN A 198 -1.46 -11.87 16.58
C GLN A 198 -1.72 -12.09 15.08
#